data_15ee0132e10ff01ec0eaaf0d0fe342a9
#
_entry.id   15ee0132e10ff01ec0eaaf0d0fe342a9
#
_cell.length_a   1.000
_cell.length_b   1.000
_cell.length_c   1.000
_cell.angle_alpha   90.00
_cell.angle_beta   90.00
_cell.angle_gamma   90.00
#
_symmetry.space_group_name_H-M   'P 1'
#
loop_
_entity.id
_entity.type
_entity.pdbx_description
1 polymer ?
#
loop_
_entity_poly.entity_id
_entity_poly.type
_entity_poly.pdbx_seq_one_letter_code
_entity_poly.pdbx_strand_id
1 'polypeptide(L)'
;VPADVTTLTARFVPDTYTVIVTTDTLPDGKTGKAYSHTLTAIGAAPITWKIDEGVLPAGLNLNEKTGEISGIPTAAGTATFTVKAENSEGSDTRALSITVNNAVEQTPVRYLDADGKERFCTEYTVLESVIIEDFFNSDNKWYDMPAGWYVVEGDVTITPRLDTHGAVNLILTDDCH
;
A
#
# COMPACT_ATOMS: atom_id res chain seq x y z
N VAL A 1 -8.63 -41.80 -51.32
CA VAL A 1 -9.45 -41.01 -50.43
C VAL A 1 -8.77 -39.65 -50.33
N PRO A 2 -9.34 -38.56 -50.82
CA PRO A 2 -8.74 -37.24 -50.66
C PRO A 2 -8.85 -36.84 -49.18
N ALA A 3 -7.74 -36.46 -48.60
CA ALA A 3 -7.72 -35.85 -47.29
C ALA A 3 -8.42 -34.49 -47.38
N ASP A 4 -9.54 -34.36 -46.68
CA ASP A 4 -10.24 -33.11 -46.51
C ASP A 4 -9.38 -32.17 -45.66
N VAL A 5 -8.70 -31.26 -46.35
CA VAL A 5 -7.93 -30.23 -45.67
C VAL A 5 -8.94 -29.21 -45.14
N THR A 6 -9.36 -29.40 -43.92
CA THR A 6 -10.14 -28.39 -43.19
C THR A 6 -9.26 -27.17 -43.00
N THR A 7 -9.38 -26.22 -43.90
CA THR A 7 -8.71 -24.92 -43.80
C THR A 7 -9.28 -24.19 -42.58
N LEU A 8 -8.54 -24.20 -41.48
CA LEU A 8 -8.87 -23.39 -40.32
C LEU A 8 -8.65 -21.93 -40.70
N THR A 9 -9.73 -21.25 -41.11
CA THR A 9 -9.69 -19.81 -41.32
C THR A 9 -9.79 -19.16 -39.95
N ALA A 10 -8.66 -18.69 -39.43
CA ALA A 10 -8.67 -17.84 -38.23
C ALA A 10 -9.48 -16.60 -38.58
N ARG A 11 -10.72 -16.54 -38.11
CA ARG A 11 -11.54 -15.35 -38.19
C ARG A 11 -10.98 -14.38 -37.17
N PHE A 12 -10.30 -13.35 -37.65
CA PHE A 12 -9.94 -12.21 -36.81
C PHE A 12 -11.25 -11.52 -36.44
N VAL A 13 -11.78 -11.82 -35.27
CA VAL A 13 -12.85 -11.05 -34.68
C VAL A 13 -12.19 -9.77 -34.18
N PRO A 14 -12.58 -8.57 -34.65
CA PRO A 14 -12.07 -7.36 -34.07
C PRO A 14 -12.28 -7.40 -32.56
N ASP A 15 -11.32 -6.94 -31.80
CA ASP A 15 -11.34 -6.92 -30.32
C ASP A 15 -12.34 -5.84 -29.86
N THR A 16 -13.63 -6.07 -30.17
CA THR A 16 -14.74 -5.17 -29.86
C THR A 16 -15.37 -5.57 -28.52
N TYR A 17 -14.54 -5.60 -27.48
CA TYR A 17 -15.05 -5.87 -26.14
C TYR A 17 -15.38 -4.57 -25.42
N THR A 18 -16.57 -4.53 -24.80
CA THR A 18 -16.88 -3.51 -23.80
C THR A 18 -15.77 -3.52 -22.74
N VAL A 19 -15.46 -2.35 -22.20
CA VAL A 19 -14.47 -2.23 -21.13
C VAL A 19 -14.99 -2.89 -19.84
N ILE A 20 -14.09 -3.55 -19.11
CA ILE A 20 -14.35 -4.10 -17.77
C ILE A 20 -13.20 -3.66 -16.86
N VAL A 21 -13.52 -2.96 -15.79
CA VAL A 21 -12.56 -2.55 -14.76
C VAL A 21 -12.11 -3.77 -13.96
N THR A 22 -10.81 -4.02 -13.92
CA THR A 22 -10.22 -5.17 -13.23
C THR A 22 -9.53 -4.82 -11.91
N THR A 23 -9.36 -3.54 -11.61
CA THR A 23 -8.85 -3.10 -10.30
C THR A 23 -9.88 -3.38 -9.22
N ASP A 24 -9.52 -4.18 -8.21
CA ASP A 24 -10.39 -4.53 -7.09
C ASP A 24 -10.13 -3.71 -5.84
N THR A 25 -8.87 -3.40 -5.58
CA THR A 25 -8.43 -2.66 -4.38
C THR A 25 -7.32 -1.69 -4.73
N LEU A 26 -7.17 -0.67 -3.90
CA LEU A 26 -6.11 0.32 -4.03
C LEU A 26 -5.25 0.31 -2.76
N PRO A 27 -3.94 0.53 -2.87
CA PRO A 27 -3.06 0.61 -1.71
C PRO A 27 -3.37 1.86 -0.87
N ASP A 28 -3.05 1.78 0.42
CA ASP A 28 -3.13 2.92 1.32
C ASP A 28 -2.11 4.00 0.96
N GLY A 29 -2.51 5.26 1.16
CA GLY A 29 -1.62 6.41 1.07
C GLY A 29 -1.15 6.90 2.44
N LYS A 30 -0.22 7.85 2.42
CA LYS A 30 0.21 8.61 3.62
C LYS A 30 0.22 10.10 3.31
N THR A 31 -0.21 10.92 4.26
CA THR A 31 -0.16 12.40 4.10
C THR A 31 1.27 12.85 3.83
N GLY A 32 1.45 13.80 2.90
CA GLY A 32 2.77 14.35 2.56
C GLY A 32 3.72 13.41 1.80
N LYS A 33 3.29 12.16 1.49
CA LYS A 33 4.09 11.21 0.70
C LYS A 33 3.48 11.04 -0.69
N ALA A 34 4.34 10.89 -1.69
CA ALA A 34 3.87 10.65 -3.05
C ALA A 34 3.10 9.33 -3.14
N TYR A 35 1.96 9.39 -3.80
CA TYR A 35 1.10 8.25 -4.13
C TYR A 35 1.03 8.10 -5.65
N SER A 36 1.10 6.89 -6.16
CA SER A 36 0.86 6.57 -7.56
C SER A 36 0.34 5.14 -7.66
N HIS A 37 -0.79 4.98 -8.34
CA HIS A 37 -1.36 3.69 -8.69
C HIS A 37 -2.12 3.81 -10.01
N THR A 38 -1.94 2.84 -10.91
CA THR A 38 -2.63 2.82 -12.20
C THR A 38 -3.80 1.84 -12.16
N LEU A 39 -4.99 2.31 -12.46
CA LEU A 39 -6.17 1.49 -12.65
C LEU A 39 -6.01 0.57 -13.86
N THR A 40 -6.57 -0.61 -13.78
CA THR A 40 -6.52 -1.62 -14.83
C THR A 40 -7.91 -1.94 -15.34
N ALA A 41 -8.02 -2.14 -16.65
CA ALA A 41 -9.22 -2.62 -17.32
C ALA A 41 -8.84 -3.46 -18.52
N ILE A 42 -9.75 -4.36 -18.93
CA ILE A 42 -9.71 -5.08 -20.20
C ILE A 42 -10.75 -4.50 -21.12
N GLY A 43 -10.47 -4.45 -22.42
CA GLY A 43 -11.37 -3.91 -23.43
C GLY A 43 -10.61 -3.35 -24.63
N ALA A 44 -11.33 -2.99 -25.68
CA ALA A 44 -10.74 -2.35 -26.84
C ALA A 44 -10.22 -0.95 -26.50
N ALA A 45 -9.02 -0.64 -26.95
CA ALA A 45 -8.44 0.70 -26.81
C ALA A 45 -8.99 1.69 -27.84
N PRO A 46 -9.02 3.00 -27.56
CA PRO A 46 -8.57 3.63 -26.33
C PRO A 46 -9.59 3.51 -25.19
N ILE A 47 -9.10 3.39 -23.96
CA ILE A 47 -9.91 3.44 -22.74
C ILE A 47 -9.69 4.80 -22.08
N THR A 48 -10.78 5.45 -21.68
CA THR A 48 -10.77 6.70 -20.93
C THR A 48 -11.35 6.48 -19.54
N TRP A 49 -10.84 7.23 -18.56
CA TRP A 49 -11.17 7.09 -17.17
C TRP A 49 -11.74 8.38 -16.60
N LYS A 50 -12.69 8.28 -15.68
CA LYS A 50 -13.18 9.41 -14.89
C LYS A 50 -13.66 8.95 -13.52
N ILE A 51 -13.78 9.90 -12.60
CA ILE A 51 -14.53 9.71 -11.36
C ILE A 51 -16.01 9.95 -11.68
N ASP A 52 -16.84 8.95 -11.45
CA ASP A 52 -18.28 9.00 -11.74
C ASP A 52 -19.05 9.49 -10.51
N GLU A 53 -18.69 8.98 -9.32
CA GLU A 53 -19.28 9.38 -8.04
C GLU A 53 -18.19 9.52 -6.98
N GLY A 54 -18.44 10.33 -5.96
CA GLY A 54 -17.50 10.59 -4.87
C GLY A 54 -16.36 11.50 -5.28
N VAL A 55 -15.30 11.51 -4.47
CA VAL A 55 -14.10 12.33 -4.70
C VAL A 55 -12.86 11.57 -4.27
N LEU A 56 -11.75 11.81 -4.96
CA LEU A 56 -10.45 11.30 -4.52
C LEU A 56 -10.00 12.00 -3.24
N PRO A 57 -9.09 11.35 -2.46
CA PRO A 57 -8.41 12.04 -1.37
C PRO A 57 -7.81 13.36 -1.82
N ALA A 58 -7.90 14.39 -0.96
CA ALA A 58 -7.34 15.70 -1.25
C ALA A 58 -5.84 15.61 -1.60
N GLY A 59 -5.44 16.20 -2.72
CA GLY A 59 -4.07 16.16 -3.24
C GLY A 59 -3.82 15.05 -4.26
N LEU A 60 -4.79 14.15 -4.51
CA LEU A 60 -4.70 13.15 -5.57
C LEU A 60 -5.52 13.55 -6.79
N ASN A 61 -5.05 13.15 -7.97
CA ASN A 61 -5.71 13.37 -9.25
C ASN A 61 -5.72 12.09 -10.07
N LEU A 62 -6.76 11.92 -10.89
CA LEU A 62 -6.85 10.86 -11.88
C LEU A 62 -6.42 11.39 -13.25
N ASN A 63 -5.51 10.69 -13.90
CA ASN A 63 -5.20 10.91 -15.30
C ASN A 63 -6.22 10.13 -16.16
N GLU A 64 -7.07 10.86 -16.88
CA GLU A 64 -8.17 10.29 -17.66
C GLU A 64 -7.72 9.39 -18.81
N LYS A 65 -6.48 9.55 -19.31
CA LYS A 65 -5.95 8.76 -20.42
C LYS A 65 -5.24 7.51 -20.00
N THR A 66 -4.58 7.55 -18.85
CA THR A 66 -3.74 6.44 -18.37
C THR A 66 -4.38 5.64 -17.25
N GLY A 67 -5.41 6.19 -16.59
CA GLY A 67 -6.02 5.61 -15.40
C GLY A 67 -5.13 5.75 -14.15
N GLU A 68 -4.07 6.54 -14.22
CA GLU A 68 -3.18 6.74 -13.07
C GLU A 68 -3.81 7.69 -12.06
N ILE A 69 -3.94 7.24 -10.82
CA ILE A 69 -4.25 8.07 -9.66
C ILE A 69 -2.91 8.44 -9.01
N SER A 70 -2.56 9.72 -9.01
CA SER A 70 -1.27 10.18 -8.47
C SER A 70 -1.37 11.54 -7.80
N GLY A 71 -0.37 11.86 -6.96
CA GLY A 71 -0.28 13.12 -6.23
C GLY A 71 0.32 12.94 -4.84
N ILE A 72 0.12 13.96 -4.01
CA ILE A 72 0.54 13.95 -2.60
C ILE A 72 -0.70 14.20 -1.73
N PRO A 73 -1.20 13.20 -1.00
CA PRO A 73 -2.36 13.39 -0.12
C PRO A 73 -2.09 14.43 0.95
N THR A 74 -3.03 15.32 1.18
CA THR A 74 -2.88 16.43 2.14
C THR A 74 -3.66 16.23 3.44
N ALA A 75 -4.58 15.26 3.48
CA ALA A 75 -5.39 14.96 4.66
C ALA A 75 -5.53 13.45 4.84
N ALA A 76 -5.49 12.99 6.08
CA ALA A 76 -5.78 11.61 6.43
C ALA A 76 -7.29 11.35 6.42
N GLY A 77 -7.66 10.09 6.18
CA GLY A 77 -9.05 9.64 6.13
C GLY A 77 -9.27 8.64 5.00
N THR A 78 -10.45 8.05 4.96
CA THR A 78 -10.85 7.14 3.89
C THR A 78 -11.79 7.85 2.93
N ALA A 79 -11.42 7.87 1.65
CA ALA A 79 -12.27 8.37 0.57
C ALA A 79 -12.82 7.17 -0.22
N THR A 80 -14.14 7.18 -0.45
CA THR A 80 -14.82 6.23 -1.32
C THR A 80 -15.28 6.95 -2.59
N PHE A 81 -15.08 6.33 -3.73
CA PHE A 81 -15.44 6.90 -5.03
C PHE A 81 -15.71 5.79 -6.04
N THR A 82 -16.42 6.10 -7.09
CA THR A 82 -16.67 5.21 -8.20
C THR A 82 -15.88 5.69 -9.40
N VAL A 83 -15.03 4.81 -9.94
CA VAL A 83 -14.36 5.05 -11.22
C VAL A 83 -15.21 4.54 -12.35
N LYS A 84 -15.20 5.23 -13.48
CA LYS A 84 -15.78 4.77 -14.75
C LYS A 84 -14.67 4.66 -15.79
N ALA A 85 -14.60 3.50 -16.42
CA ALA A 85 -13.82 3.28 -17.64
C ALA A 85 -14.78 3.26 -18.83
N GLU A 86 -14.39 3.85 -19.94
CA GLU A 86 -15.22 3.96 -21.14
C GLU A 86 -14.38 3.78 -22.40
N ASN A 87 -14.91 3.04 -23.38
CA ASN A 87 -14.38 2.91 -24.72
C ASN A 87 -15.51 3.07 -25.75
N SER A 88 -15.23 2.86 -27.05
CA SER A 88 -16.25 2.97 -28.13
C SER A 88 -17.39 1.98 -28.00
N GLU A 89 -17.20 0.86 -27.32
CA GLU A 89 -18.15 -0.24 -27.22
C GLU A 89 -19.00 -0.19 -25.95
N GLY A 90 -18.63 0.65 -24.97
CA GLY A 90 -19.39 0.82 -23.75
C GLY A 90 -18.56 1.31 -22.58
N SER A 91 -19.09 1.11 -21.37
CA SER A 91 -18.45 1.54 -20.15
C SER A 91 -18.71 0.57 -19.00
N ASP A 92 -17.80 0.57 -18.04
CA ASP A 92 -17.93 -0.15 -16.78
C ASP A 92 -17.56 0.75 -15.61
N THR A 93 -18.13 0.48 -14.44
CA THR A 93 -17.92 1.26 -13.23
C THR A 93 -17.49 0.37 -12.08
N ARG A 94 -16.58 0.89 -11.22
CA ARG A 94 -16.12 0.19 -10.04
C ARG A 94 -16.05 1.12 -8.85
N ALA A 95 -16.70 0.73 -7.74
CA ALA A 95 -16.55 1.40 -6.47
C ALA A 95 -15.21 1.00 -5.82
N LEU A 96 -14.42 1.98 -5.45
CA LEU A 96 -13.09 1.83 -4.84
C LEU A 96 -12.95 2.75 -3.63
N SER A 97 -11.95 2.48 -2.81
CA SER A 97 -11.59 3.33 -1.69
C SER A 97 -10.08 3.47 -1.57
N ILE A 98 -9.63 4.63 -1.09
CA ILE A 98 -8.25 4.86 -0.67
C ILE A 98 -8.29 5.35 0.77
N THR A 99 -7.57 4.65 1.65
CA THR A 99 -7.30 5.12 3.01
C THR A 99 -5.98 5.86 3.01
N VAL A 100 -6.00 7.10 3.47
CA VAL A 100 -4.81 7.92 3.70
C VAL A 100 -4.54 7.96 5.18
N ASN A 101 -3.42 7.40 5.59
CA ASN A 101 -2.96 7.42 6.97
C ASN A 101 -2.14 8.69 7.23
N ASN A 102 -2.09 9.16 8.46
CA ASN A 102 -1.16 10.23 8.82
C ASN A 102 0.28 9.75 8.55
N ALA A 103 1.08 10.59 7.89
CA ALA A 103 2.52 10.42 7.96
C ALA A 103 2.91 10.73 9.40
N VAL A 104 3.34 9.73 10.13
CA VAL A 104 4.04 9.96 11.39
C VAL A 104 5.38 10.59 10.99
N GLU A 105 5.54 11.88 11.20
CA GLU A 105 6.87 12.50 11.16
C GLU A 105 7.60 12.01 12.40
N GLN A 106 8.39 10.97 12.23
CA GLN A 106 9.24 10.50 13.30
C GLN A 106 10.35 11.54 13.51
N THR A 107 10.39 12.13 14.70
CA THR A 107 11.53 12.95 15.08
C THR A 107 12.78 12.09 15.10
N PRO A 108 13.89 12.52 14.48
CA PRO A 108 15.11 11.72 14.49
C PRO A 108 15.54 11.39 15.92
N VAL A 109 15.67 10.12 16.24
CA VAL A 109 16.14 9.66 17.55
C VAL A 109 17.64 9.46 17.51
N ARG A 110 18.33 10.04 18.48
CA ARG A 110 19.78 9.96 18.64
C ARG A 110 20.15 8.65 19.33
N TYR A 111 21.17 7.99 18.83
CA TYR A 111 21.75 6.80 19.44
C TYR A 111 23.28 6.79 19.29
N LEU A 112 23.96 5.97 20.06
CA LEU A 112 25.40 5.70 19.90
C LEU A 112 25.60 4.39 19.14
N ASP A 113 26.40 4.41 18.08
CA ASP A 113 26.80 3.18 17.40
C ASP A 113 27.82 2.36 18.23
N ALA A 114 28.21 1.19 17.71
CA ALA A 114 29.15 0.29 18.40
C ALA A 114 30.52 0.93 18.70
N ASP A 115 30.89 1.99 18.01
CA ASP A 115 32.12 2.76 18.21
C ASP A 115 31.90 3.95 19.14
N GLY A 116 30.72 4.09 19.72
CA GLY A 116 30.37 5.20 20.60
C GLY A 116 30.13 6.52 19.88
N LYS A 117 29.94 6.49 18.57
CA LYS A 117 29.70 7.68 17.75
C LYS A 117 28.21 7.98 17.66
N GLU A 118 27.89 9.25 17.82
CA GLU A 118 26.53 9.76 17.69
C GLU A 118 25.95 9.55 16.27
N ARG A 119 24.76 8.98 16.18
CA ARG A 119 23.99 8.74 14.97
C ARG A 119 22.54 9.15 15.17
N PHE A 120 21.80 9.28 14.06
CA PHE A 120 20.37 9.58 14.08
C PHE A 120 19.63 8.51 13.27
N CYS A 121 18.54 8.00 13.84
CA CYS A 121 17.61 7.12 13.19
C CYS A 121 16.33 7.91 12.87
N THR A 122 15.90 7.87 11.62
CA THR A 122 14.68 8.54 11.13
C THR A 122 13.58 7.59 10.72
N GLU A 123 13.87 6.30 10.68
CA GLU A 123 12.91 5.25 10.35
C GLU A 123 12.95 4.19 11.45
N TYR A 124 11.96 4.17 12.31
CA TYR A 124 11.86 3.23 13.43
C TYR A 124 10.40 2.95 13.78
N THR A 125 10.17 1.88 14.50
CA THR A 125 8.87 1.56 15.10
C THR A 125 8.94 1.90 16.59
N VAL A 126 7.98 2.68 17.07
CA VAL A 126 7.83 2.93 18.50
C VAL A 126 7.19 1.70 19.14
N LEU A 127 7.85 1.15 20.17
CA LEU A 127 7.33 0.09 21.01
C LEU A 127 6.79 0.74 22.29
N GLU A 128 5.48 0.87 22.39
CA GLU A 128 4.80 1.25 23.62
C GLU A 128 4.50 -0.03 24.44
N SER A 129 4.36 0.10 25.76
CA SER A 129 4.11 -1.01 26.69
C SER A 129 2.89 -1.89 26.31
N VAL A 130 1.92 -1.33 25.59
CA VAL A 130 0.70 -2.03 25.12
C VAL A 130 0.97 -2.92 23.92
N ILE A 131 1.95 -2.58 23.07
CA ILE A 131 2.21 -3.33 21.82
C ILE A 131 2.96 -4.64 22.09
N ILE A 132 3.65 -4.76 23.20
CA ILE A 132 4.40 -6.00 23.53
C ILE A 132 3.47 -7.15 23.92
N GLU A 133 2.28 -6.86 24.42
CA GLU A 133 1.27 -7.89 24.67
C GLU A 133 0.69 -8.47 23.37
N ASP A 134 0.60 -7.67 22.32
CA ASP A 134 0.14 -8.11 20.99
C ASP A 134 1.17 -9.00 20.26
N PHE A 135 2.42 -8.98 20.68
CA PHE A 135 3.45 -9.89 20.19
C PHE A 135 3.37 -11.29 20.85
N PHE A 136 2.50 -11.52 21.81
CA PHE A 136 2.29 -12.81 22.46
C PHE A 136 0.90 -13.38 22.15
N ASN A 137 0.86 -14.41 21.32
CA ASN A 137 -0.42 -15.10 21.12
C ASN A 137 -0.65 -16.17 22.23
N SER A 138 -1.93 -16.58 22.38
CA SER A 138 -2.39 -17.55 23.37
C SER A 138 -1.75 -18.95 23.26
N ASP A 139 -0.96 -19.21 22.21
CA ASP A 139 -0.45 -20.54 21.88
C ASP A 139 1.01 -20.77 22.27
N ASN A 140 1.61 -19.88 23.06
CA ASN A 140 3.02 -19.98 23.48
C ASN A 140 4.03 -20.06 22.33
N LYS A 141 3.68 -19.54 21.16
CA LYS A 141 4.59 -19.47 20.01
C LYS A 141 5.43 -18.19 20.08
N TRP A 142 6.68 -18.35 19.73
CA TRP A 142 7.69 -17.28 19.61
C TRP A 142 7.26 -16.24 18.58
N TYR A 143 7.42 -14.98 18.91
CA TYR A 143 7.20 -13.89 17.95
C TYR A 143 8.47 -13.51 17.24
N ASP A 144 8.37 -13.50 15.92
CA ASP A 144 9.40 -13.01 15.05
C ASP A 144 9.33 -11.48 15.00
N MET A 145 10.32 -10.82 15.58
CA MET A 145 10.48 -9.39 15.42
C MET A 145 11.14 -9.13 14.05
N PRO A 146 10.48 -8.45 13.11
CA PRO A 146 11.08 -8.12 11.83
C PRO A 146 12.38 -7.33 12.03
N ALA A 147 13.34 -7.50 11.10
CA ALA A 147 14.55 -6.69 11.11
C ALA A 147 14.18 -5.21 11.02
N GLY A 148 14.77 -4.37 11.88
CA GLY A 148 14.44 -2.94 11.87
C GLY A 148 15.01 -2.19 13.07
N TRP A 149 14.66 -0.91 13.12
CA TRP A 149 14.93 -0.04 14.24
C TRP A 149 13.67 0.12 15.08
N TYR A 150 13.81 0.02 16.36
CA TYR A 150 12.73 0.14 17.34
C TYR A 150 13.13 1.12 18.42
N VAL A 151 12.25 2.03 18.75
CA VAL A 151 12.39 2.95 19.89
C VAL A 151 11.49 2.46 20.99
N VAL A 152 12.02 2.29 22.16
CA VAL A 152 11.28 1.90 23.36
C VAL A 152 11.01 3.15 24.17
N GLU A 153 9.73 3.46 24.40
CA GLU A 153 9.27 4.56 25.23
C GLU A 153 8.55 3.99 26.47
N GLY A 154 9.05 4.35 27.66
CA GLY A 154 8.50 3.88 28.93
C GLY A 154 9.00 2.51 29.38
N ASP A 155 8.34 1.92 30.37
CA ASP A 155 8.72 0.65 30.98
C ASP A 155 8.33 -0.52 30.08
N VAL A 156 9.32 -1.18 29.50
CA VAL A 156 9.13 -2.35 28.66
C VAL A 156 9.74 -3.57 29.32
N THR A 157 8.90 -4.48 29.80
CA THR A 157 9.35 -5.78 30.31
C THR A 157 9.28 -6.80 29.19
N ILE A 158 10.43 -7.25 28.70
CA ILE A 158 10.52 -8.33 27.71
C ILE A 158 10.70 -9.65 28.46
N THR A 159 9.62 -10.37 28.61
CA THR A 159 9.60 -11.75 29.08
C THR A 159 8.70 -12.54 28.14
N PRO A 160 9.14 -13.54 27.48
CA PRO A 160 10.32 -14.34 27.36
C PRO A 160 11.09 -14.14 26.03
N ARG A 161 12.00 -15.03 25.71
CA ARG A 161 12.93 -15.07 24.61
C ARG A 161 12.37 -14.53 23.26
N LEU A 162 12.94 -13.46 22.73
CA LEU A 162 12.74 -12.95 21.37
C LEU A 162 13.52 -13.84 20.39
N ASP A 163 12.83 -14.37 19.39
CA ASP A 163 13.48 -14.88 18.18
C ASP A 163 13.49 -13.77 17.13
N THR A 164 14.67 -13.39 16.66
CA THR A 164 14.82 -12.29 15.69
C THR A 164 15.29 -12.84 14.35
N HIS A 165 14.54 -12.55 13.29
CA HIS A 165 14.95 -12.82 11.90
C HIS A 165 15.62 -11.57 11.33
N GLY A 166 16.95 -11.48 11.52
CA GLY A 166 17.76 -10.36 11.07
C GLY A 166 18.20 -9.42 12.20
N ALA A 167 18.81 -8.29 11.84
CA ALA A 167 19.28 -7.31 12.80
C ALA A 167 18.10 -6.50 13.37
N VAL A 168 17.86 -6.64 14.67
CA VAL A 168 16.94 -5.82 15.45
C VAL A 168 17.75 -4.85 16.29
N ASN A 169 17.48 -3.56 16.12
CA ASN A 169 18.17 -2.50 16.85
C ASN A 169 17.16 -1.84 17.78
N LEU A 170 17.46 -1.83 19.07
CA LEU A 170 16.64 -1.18 20.08
C LEU A 170 17.31 0.12 20.53
N ILE A 171 16.54 1.19 20.54
CA ILE A 171 16.93 2.47 21.13
C ILE A 171 16.08 2.65 22.39
N LEU A 172 16.73 2.72 23.53
CA LEU A 172 16.09 3.04 24.80
C LEU A 172 16.11 4.57 24.96
N THR A 173 14.96 5.16 25.24
CA THR A 173 14.89 6.58 25.60
C THR A 173 15.25 6.79 27.08
N ASP A 174 15.56 8.03 27.47
CA ASP A 174 16.03 8.34 28.83
C ASP A 174 15.00 8.04 29.94
N ASP A 175 13.71 7.84 29.55
CA ASP A 175 12.60 7.52 30.45
C ASP A 175 12.34 6.01 30.57
N CYS A 176 13.18 5.14 30.00
CA CYS A 176 13.04 3.69 30.10
C CYS A 176 13.69 3.15 31.38
N HIS A 177 12.98 2.30 32.10
CA HIS A 177 13.44 1.60 33.33
C HIS A 177 13.39 0.09 33.16
#